data_1674f165b37315d8e98fb6d4375ce6b0
#
_entry.id   1674f165b37315d8e98fb6d4375ce6b0
#
_cell.length_a   1.000
_cell.length_b   1.000
_cell.length_c   1.000
_cell.angle_alpha   90.00
_cell.angle_beta   90.00
_cell.angle_gamma   90.00
#
_symmetry.space_group_name_H-M   'P 1'
#
loop_
_entity.id
_entity.type
_entity.pdbx_description
1 polymer ?
#
loop_
_entity_poly.entity_id
_entity_poly.type
_entity_poly.pdbx_seq_one_letter_code
_entity_poly.pdbx_strand_id
1 'polypeptide(L)'
;MSAKPTNPNVQTEPMLPSAPAAHKSKKPGLLTRLFGRALTGTELEIVIAPFVDAAGVDHARTIMEAFSGLDNIHLNQIRDVPILNPVLVRTDHLPAACAQAMNWVGKYNADLVIWGDVPPPGTTLFIHFAAPPPVDEAPAGTISPFQALMLPVGFDPQDLGALLRASALAAMHPQIDSKRQNRRQLVAETLEHAAAAMEHIRADFTVREQASIHAMFANALASFGHLFPGTEVYLRASQSYAKAIKGTHRTESPTNWAYLQRNLATVLQAIGERTDDSETLGRAVEAYRAALEVFSLEATPFPWATTQNQLGEVLYRLDLKSQGSKYIKEALGLFQGALKVLSKRSTPMLWSQTMNNFGQAAQVLGRELKSDEVLTRAVEAYAQALTVRQRAAHPTLWAATQNNMGSALFTLGRMTDNSKQLEAALDAFMGAREVYSALGLTRMVEITEKNIAHATESLPEGATKSTNDDPAMWWLEDDESSSKK
;
A
#
# COMPACT_ATOMS: atom_id res chain seq x y z
N MET A 1 14.17 17.88 39.61
CA MET A 1 14.31 17.56 38.18
C MET A 1 13.94 16.09 38.02
N SER A 2 12.69 15.83 37.72
CA SER A 2 12.11 14.48 37.66
C SER A 2 12.16 14.01 36.20
N ALA A 3 12.87 12.92 35.95
CA ALA A 3 12.93 12.29 34.62
C ALA A 3 11.54 11.71 34.24
N LYS A 4 11.01 12.13 33.10
CA LYS A 4 9.78 11.53 32.51
C LYS A 4 10.06 10.09 32.12
N PRO A 5 9.16 9.14 32.41
CA PRO A 5 9.27 7.79 31.86
C PRO A 5 8.95 7.84 30.36
N THR A 6 9.94 7.53 29.55
CA THR A 6 9.76 7.27 28.11
C THR A 6 8.98 5.97 27.93
N ASN A 7 7.89 6.05 27.17
CA ASN A 7 7.03 4.89 26.83
C ASN A 7 7.81 3.93 25.88
N PRO A 8 8.14 2.70 26.26
CA PRO A 8 9.00 1.81 25.45
C PRO A 8 8.31 1.13 24.26
N ASN A 9 7.03 1.37 24.00
CA ASN A 9 6.23 0.57 23.07
C ASN A 9 5.78 1.26 21.78
N VAL A 10 6.40 2.39 21.39
CA VAL A 10 6.13 2.98 20.06
C VAL A 10 7.05 2.33 19.04
N GLN A 11 6.60 1.22 18.45
CA GLN A 11 7.29 0.57 17.34
C GLN A 11 6.70 1.07 16.03
N THR A 12 7.46 1.90 15.32
CA THR A 12 7.26 2.13 13.88
C THR A 12 7.71 0.88 13.14
N GLU A 13 6.92 0.39 12.20
CA GLU A 13 7.33 -0.69 11.29
C GLU A 13 8.68 -0.35 10.64
N PRO A 14 9.62 -1.33 10.53
CA PRO A 14 10.93 -1.05 9.98
C PRO A 14 10.84 -0.67 8.51
N MET A 15 11.42 0.46 8.15
CA MET A 15 11.72 0.80 6.77
C MET A 15 12.67 -0.28 6.19
N LEU A 16 12.33 -0.82 5.03
CA LEU A 16 13.15 -1.78 4.30
C LEU A 16 14.57 -1.21 4.08
N PRO A 17 15.64 -2.02 4.19
CA PRO A 17 17.01 -1.56 4.04
C PRO A 17 17.27 -1.02 2.63
N SER A 18 18.07 0.05 2.55
CA SER A 18 18.56 0.65 1.31
C SER A 18 19.33 -0.36 0.48
N ALA A 19 19.08 -0.37 -0.84
CA ALA A 19 19.68 -1.28 -1.81
C ALA A 19 21.21 -1.19 -1.84
N PRO A 20 21.95 -2.31 -2.02
CA PRO A 20 23.39 -2.30 -2.24
C PRO A 20 23.75 -1.72 -3.62
N ALA A 21 24.90 -1.07 -3.69
CA ALA A 21 25.43 -0.38 -4.86
C ALA A 21 25.53 -1.26 -6.11
N ALA A 22 25.27 -0.65 -7.26
CA ALA A 22 25.21 -1.26 -8.58
C ALA A 22 26.48 -2.02 -8.99
N HIS A 23 26.35 -3.30 -9.37
CA HIS A 23 27.35 -4.06 -10.12
C HIS A 23 27.22 -3.78 -11.61
N LYS A 24 28.36 -3.48 -12.25
CA LYS A 24 28.48 -3.23 -13.69
C LYS A 24 27.98 -4.43 -14.51
N SER A 25 27.08 -4.17 -15.47
CA SER A 25 26.47 -5.17 -16.35
C SER A 25 27.51 -5.82 -17.27
N LYS A 26 27.51 -7.15 -17.35
CA LYS A 26 28.20 -7.93 -18.39
C LYS A 26 27.37 -7.92 -19.68
N LYS A 27 28.02 -7.70 -20.83
CA LYS A 27 27.38 -7.77 -22.16
C LYS A 27 26.72 -9.15 -22.39
N PRO A 28 25.54 -9.20 -23.04
CA PRO A 28 24.83 -10.46 -23.26
C PRO A 28 25.59 -11.42 -24.18
N GLY A 29 25.58 -12.71 -23.83
CA GLY A 29 26.29 -13.77 -24.54
C GLY A 29 25.68 -14.14 -25.89
N LEU A 30 26.46 -14.82 -26.73
CA LEU A 30 26.15 -15.23 -28.12
C LEU A 30 24.83 -16.02 -28.24
N LEU A 31 24.44 -16.80 -27.24
CA LEU A 31 23.22 -17.61 -27.21
C LEU A 31 21.94 -16.75 -27.14
N THR A 32 21.99 -15.58 -26.49
CA THR A 32 20.86 -14.64 -26.41
C THR A 32 20.54 -14.00 -27.77
N ARG A 33 21.51 -13.93 -28.68
CA ARG A 33 21.32 -13.43 -30.05
C ARG A 33 20.70 -14.45 -31.02
N LEU A 34 20.84 -15.75 -30.75
CA LEU A 34 20.41 -16.84 -31.65
C LEU A 34 18.99 -17.37 -31.35
N PHE A 35 18.51 -17.26 -30.12
CA PHE A 35 17.23 -17.86 -29.69
C PHE A 35 16.15 -16.84 -29.31
N GLY A 36 16.24 -15.62 -29.77
CA GLY A 36 15.23 -14.61 -29.55
C GLY A 36 14.93 -14.32 -28.05
N ARG A 37 14.64 -13.13 -27.73
CA ARG A 37 14.38 -12.50 -26.42
C ARG A 37 13.47 -13.27 -25.41
N ALA A 38 13.06 -14.49 -25.71
CA ALA A 38 11.90 -15.15 -25.09
C ALA A 38 12.15 -15.84 -23.72
N LEU A 39 13.32 -15.75 -23.10
CA LEU A 39 13.60 -16.63 -21.93
C LEU A 39 14.23 -15.98 -20.68
N THR A 40 14.34 -14.68 -20.58
CA THR A 40 14.94 -14.12 -19.35
C THR A 40 13.93 -13.86 -18.22
N GLY A 41 12.63 -13.78 -18.49
CA GLY A 41 11.59 -13.53 -17.45
C GLY A 41 11.80 -12.25 -16.62
N THR A 42 12.73 -11.40 -17.05
CA THR A 42 13.13 -10.19 -16.32
C THR A 42 12.51 -8.91 -16.85
N GLU A 43 12.12 -8.89 -18.13
CA GLU A 43 11.52 -7.72 -18.77
C GLU A 43 10.10 -7.46 -18.24
N LEU A 44 9.74 -6.18 -18.12
CA LEU A 44 8.38 -5.75 -17.79
C LEU A 44 7.52 -5.87 -19.04
N GLU A 45 6.43 -6.63 -18.96
CA GLU A 45 5.50 -6.88 -20.05
C GLU A 45 4.39 -5.83 -20.05
N ILE A 46 4.41 -4.91 -21.02
CA ILE A 46 3.38 -3.90 -21.20
C ILE A 46 2.57 -4.21 -22.45
N VAL A 47 1.28 -4.38 -22.28
CA VAL A 47 0.32 -4.57 -23.38
C VAL A 47 -0.41 -3.26 -23.66
N ILE A 48 -0.48 -2.86 -24.92
CA ILE A 48 -1.14 -1.64 -25.36
C ILE A 48 -2.33 -2.00 -26.25
N ALA A 49 -3.51 -1.58 -25.83
CA ALA A 49 -4.74 -1.72 -26.63
C ALA A 49 -4.84 -0.57 -27.64
N PRO A 50 -5.66 -0.73 -28.71
CA PRO A 50 -5.91 0.34 -29.68
C PRO A 50 -6.59 1.55 -29.03
N PHE A 51 -6.20 2.74 -29.48
CA PHE A 51 -6.78 4.05 -29.11
C PHE A 51 -7.40 4.68 -30.35
N VAL A 52 -8.55 4.19 -30.76
CA VAL A 52 -9.21 4.57 -32.02
C VAL A 52 -10.11 5.79 -31.79
N ASP A 53 -9.90 6.85 -32.56
CA ASP A 53 -10.76 8.04 -32.56
C ASP A 53 -12.01 7.85 -33.46
N ALA A 54 -12.85 8.87 -33.50
CA ALA A 54 -14.08 8.86 -34.30
C ALA A 54 -13.82 8.80 -35.81
N ALA A 55 -12.61 9.15 -36.26
CA ALA A 55 -12.18 9.06 -37.66
C ALA A 55 -11.57 7.68 -38.01
N GLY A 56 -11.42 6.79 -37.02
CA GLY A 56 -10.82 5.47 -37.18
C GLY A 56 -9.29 5.46 -37.14
N VAL A 57 -8.66 6.53 -36.66
CA VAL A 57 -7.20 6.62 -36.50
C VAL A 57 -6.82 6.00 -35.15
N ASP A 58 -5.86 5.06 -35.17
CA ASP A 58 -5.31 4.45 -33.96
C ASP A 58 -4.06 5.20 -33.48
N HIS A 59 -4.14 5.75 -32.28
CA HIS A 59 -3.07 6.51 -31.62
C HIS A 59 -2.15 5.64 -30.73
N ALA A 60 -2.31 4.32 -30.71
CA ALA A 60 -1.49 3.41 -29.89
C ALA A 60 0.01 3.53 -30.21
N ARG A 61 0.36 3.88 -31.46
CA ARG A 61 1.76 4.10 -31.85
C ARG A 61 2.43 5.22 -31.07
N THR A 62 1.77 6.36 -30.89
CA THR A 62 2.30 7.49 -30.08
C THR A 62 2.57 7.08 -28.63
N ILE A 63 1.67 6.24 -28.09
CA ILE A 63 1.83 5.66 -26.75
C ILE A 63 3.04 4.73 -26.69
N MET A 64 3.23 3.87 -27.72
CA MET A 64 4.41 2.99 -27.79
C MET A 64 5.72 3.77 -27.91
N GLU A 65 5.73 4.83 -28.71
CA GLU A 65 6.89 5.71 -28.91
C GLU A 65 7.35 6.37 -27.59
N ALA A 66 6.43 6.63 -26.66
CA ALA A 66 6.77 7.13 -25.33
C ALA A 66 7.65 6.18 -24.50
N PHE A 67 7.64 4.89 -24.79
CA PHE A 67 8.48 3.89 -24.13
C PHE A 67 9.73 3.51 -24.95
N SER A 68 9.95 4.12 -26.10
CA SER A 68 11.09 3.82 -26.95
C SER A 68 12.41 4.17 -26.25
N GLY A 69 13.40 3.26 -26.36
CA GLY A 69 14.72 3.46 -25.75
C GLY A 69 14.82 3.06 -24.28
N LEU A 70 13.74 2.58 -23.66
CA LEU A 70 13.81 2.00 -22.32
C LEU A 70 14.22 0.53 -22.39
N ASP A 71 15.34 0.20 -21.74
CA ASP A 71 15.77 -1.17 -21.58
C ASP A 71 14.85 -1.92 -20.58
N ASN A 72 14.74 -3.24 -20.74
CA ASN A 72 13.98 -4.12 -19.85
C ASN A 72 12.44 -3.93 -19.87
N ILE A 73 11.90 -3.27 -20.90
CA ILE A 73 10.46 -3.20 -21.18
C ILE A 73 10.17 -3.89 -22.51
N HIS A 74 9.24 -4.84 -22.50
CA HIS A 74 8.69 -5.47 -23.70
C HIS A 74 7.30 -4.90 -23.96
N LEU A 75 7.11 -4.34 -25.17
CA LEU A 75 5.84 -3.74 -25.60
C LEU A 75 5.13 -4.70 -26.57
N ASN A 76 3.88 -4.98 -26.29
CA ASN A 76 3.03 -5.79 -27.15
C ASN A 76 1.73 -5.03 -27.47
N GLN A 77 1.48 -4.75 -28.77
CA GLN A 77 0.22 -4.15 -29.19
C GLN A 77 -0.78 -5.26 -29.53
N ILE A 78 -1.97 -5.18 -28.94
CA ILE A 78 -3.08 -6.08 -29.23
C ILE A 78 -4.06 -5.45 -30.20
N ARG A 79 -4.93 -6.29 -30.79
CA ARG A 79 -5.99 -5.84 -31.73
C ARG A 79 -7.36 -5.74 -31.06
N ASP A 80 -7.50 -6.26 -29.86
CA ASP A 80 -8.75 -6.25 -29.11
C ASP A 80 -9.07 -4.80 -28.69
N VAL A 81 -10.23 -4.29 -29.10
CA VAL A 81 -10.67 -2.92 -28.81
C VAL A 81 -11.42 -2.88 -27.47
N PRO A 82 -11.18 -1.85 -26.62
CA PRO A 82 -11.95 -1.68 -25.39
C PRO A 82 -13.46 -1.53 -25.67
N ILE A 83 -14.28 -2.09 -24.76
CA ILE A 83 -15.75 -1.93 -24.81
C ILE A 83 -16.09 -0.51 -24.33
N LEU A 84 -15.82 0.49 -25.14
CA LEU A 84 -16.19 1.86 -24.89
C LEU A 84 -17.12 2.29 -26.04
N ASN A 85 -18.36 2.63 -25.70
CA ASN A 85 -19.29 3.16 -26.69
C ASN A 85 -19.23 4.70 -26.67
N PRO A 86 -18.73 5.35 -27.73
CA PRO A 86 -18.59 6.81 -27.76
C PRO A 86 -19.93 7.56 -27.71
N VAL A 87 -21.06 6.88 -27.91
CA VAL A 87 -22.40 7.49 -27.92
C VAL A 87 -23.05 7.50 -26.54
N LEU A 88 -22.58 6.64 -25.62
CA LEU A 88 -23.14 6.52 -24.27
C LEU A 88 -22.30 7.29 -23.27
N VAL A 89 -22.94 7.71 -22.16
CA VAL A 89 -22.23 8.39 -21.07
C VAL A 89 -21.09 7.50 -20.61
N ARG A 90 -19.87 8.01 -20.66
CA ARG A 90 -18.62 7.26 -20.39
C ARG A 90 -18.62 6.51 -19.05
N THR A 91 -19.33 7.06 -18.03
CA THR A 91 -19.46 6.47 -16.71
C THR A 91 -20.13 5.10 -16.70
N ASP A 92 -21.02 4.83 -17.63
CA ASP A 92 -21.82 3.60 -17.66
C ASP A 92 -21.03 2.40 -18.22
N HIS A 93 -20.04 2.65 -19.07
CA HIS A 93 -19.24 1.60 -19.74
C HIS A 93 -17.87 1.39 -19.10
N LEU A 94 -17.38 2.36 -18.32
CA LEU A 94 -16.06 2.31 -17.73
C LEU A 94 -15.82 1.06 -16.85
N PRO A 95 -16.78 0.60 -16.00
CA PRO A 95 -16.62 -0.64 -15.24
C PRO A 95 -16.43 -1.88 -16.11
N ALA A 96 -17.18 -2.00 -17.21
CA ALA A 96 -17.06 -3.13 -18.14
C ALA A 96 -15.73 -3.11 -18.88
N ALA A 97 -15.28 -1.94 -19.32
CA ALA A 97 -13.97 -1.77 -19.97
C ALA A 97 -12.81 -2.06 -19.01
N CYS A 98 -12.92 -1.64 -17.75
CA CYS A 98 -11.94 -1.99 -16.71
C CYS A 98 -11.87 -3.51 -16.49
N ALA A 99 -13.02 -4.19 -16.42
CA ALA A 99 -13.08 -5.64 -16.28
C ALA A 99 -12.45 -6.35 -17.49
N GLN A 100 -12.71 -5.85 -18.71
CA GLN A 100 -12.08 -6.35 -19.92
C GLN A 100 -10.55 -6.18 -19.89
N ALA A 101 -10.06 -5.00 -19.50
CA ALA A 101 -8.63 -4.73 -19.39
C ALA A 101 -7.96 -5.65 -18.36
N MET A 102 -8.61 -5.92 -17.22
CA MET A 102 -8.13 -6.88 -16.24
C MET A 102 -8.08 -8.32 -16.78
N ASN A 103 -9.04 -8.73 -17.63
CA ASN A 103 -8.97 -10.00 -18.32
C ASN A 103 -7.78 -10.08 -19.30
N TRP A 104 -7.43 -8.98 -19.96
CA TRP A 104 -6.24 -8.90 -20.80
C TRP A 104 -4.94 -9.04 -20.01
N VAL A 105 -4.87 -8.48 -18.79
CA VAL A 105 -3.73 -8.72 -17.89
C VAL A 105 -3.46 -10.20 -17.74
N GLY A 106 -4.49 -11.01 -17.43
CA GLY A 106 -4.35 -12.46 -17.30
C GLY A 106 -4.08 -13.16 -18.63
N LYS A 107 -4.83 -12.81 -19.71
CA LYS A 107 -4.73 -13.42 -21.05
C LYS A 107 -3.33 -13.29 -21.65
N TYR A 108 -2.69 -12.14 -21.46
CA TYR A 108 -1.38 -11.84 -22.05
C TYR A 108 -0.22 -11.95 -21.04
N ASN A 109 -0.49 -12.39 -19.81
CA ASN A 109 0.49 -12.45 -18.73
C ASN A 109 1.26 -11.12 -18.58
N ALA A 110 0.53 -10.00 -18.64
CA ALA A 110 1.08 -8.66 -18.64
C ALA A 110 1.32 -8.15 -17.21
N ASP A 111 2.39 -7.38 -17.04
CA ASP A 111 2.61 -6.60 -15.81
C ASP A 111 1.75 -5.32 -15.82
N LEU A 112 1.39 -4.85 -17.05
CA LEU A 112 0.53 -3.69 -17.24
C LEU A 112 -0.21 -3.79 -18.58
N VAL A 113 -1.50 -3.44 -18.59
CA VAL A 113 -2.27 -3.13 -19.80
C VAL A 113 -2.56 -1.64 -19.81
N ILE A 114 -2.15 -0.96 -20.89
CA ILE A 114 -2.49 0.44 -21.19
C ILE A 114 -3.64 0.41 -22.19
N TRP A 115 -4.74 1.05 -21.84
CA TRP A 115 -5.97 1.05 -22.63
C TRP A 115 -6.70 2.38 -22.48
N GLY A 116 -7.63 2.65 -23.37
CA GLY A 116 -8.39 3.90 -23.29
C GLY A 116 -9.13 4.23 -24.57
N ASP A 117 -9.43 5.49 -24.75
CA ASP A 117 -10.19 6.03 -25.88
C ASP A 117 -9.82 7.47 -26.20
N VAL A 118 -10.36 7.93 -27.33
CA VAL A 118 -10.26 9.32 -27.82
C VAL A 118 -11.69 9.81 -28.06
N PRO A 119 -12.38 10.26 -27.00
CA PRO A 119 -13.79 10.68 -27.16
C PRO A 119 -13.91 11.95 -27.98
N PRO A 120 -15.09 12.22 -28.60
CA PRO A 120 -15.32 13.49 -29.28
C PRO A 120 -15.02 14.71 -28.34
N PRO A 121 -14.40 15.77 -28.88
CA PRO A 121 -14.14 16.08 -30.27
C PRO A 121 -12.86 15.45 -30.88
N GLY A 122 -12.21 14.49 -30.21
CA GLY A 122 -11.04 13.81 -30.76
C GLY A 122 -9.71 14.51 -30.47
N THR A 123 -9.65 15.38 -29.45
CA THR A 123 -8.50 16.20 -29.13
C THR A 123 -7.68 15.66 -27.95
N THR A 124 -8.25 14.77 -27.14
CA THR A 124 -7.65 14.29 -25.89
C THR A 124 -7.68 12.76 -25.84
N LEU A 125 -6.52 12.18 -25.56
CA LEU A 125 -6.35 10.76 -25.20
C LEU A 125 -6.70 10.57 -23.74
N PHE A 126 -7.57 9.61 -23.45
CA PHE A 126 -7.86 9.14 -22.08
C PHE A 126 -7.17 7.81 -21.85
N ILE A 127 -6.07 7.84 -21.11
CA ILE A 127 -5.18 6.69 -20.93
C ILE A 127 -5.41 6.09 -19.55
N HIS A 128 -5.84 4.84 -19.51
CA HIS A 128 -6.08 4.04 -18.32
C HIS A 128 -5.04 2.95 -18.15
N PHE A 129 -4.90 2.47 -16.93
CA PHE A 129 -3.92 1.47 -16.53
C PHE A 129 -4.63 0.31 -15.83
N ALA A 130 -4.33 -0.93 -16.23
CA ALA A 130 -4.76 -2.13 -15.54
C ALA A 130 -3.55 -3.02 -15.28
N ALA A 131 -3.36 -3.41 -14.02
CA ALA A 131 -2.24 -4.22 -13.57
C ALA A 131 -2.72 -5.28 -12.57
N PRO A 132 -1.96 -6.36 -12.34
CA PRO A 132 -2.23 -7.27 -11.24
C PRO A 132 -2.32 -6.50 -9.92
N PRO A 133 -3.24 -6.89 -9.01
CA PRO A 133 -3.30 -6.24 -7.70
C PRO A 133 -1.97 -6.41 -6.95
N PRO A 134 -1.59 -5.43 -6.11
CA PRO A 134 -0.41 -5.60 -5.26
C PRO A 134 -0.60 -6.79 -4.33
N VAL A 135 0.48 -7.55 -4.10
CA VAL A 135 0.46 -8.72 -3.19
C VAL A 135 0.38 -8.27 -1.74
N ASP A 136 1.10 -7.21 -1.43
CA ASP A 136 1.18 -6.60 -0.12
C ASP A 136 0.23 -5.38 -0.05
N GLU A 137 0.44 -4.53 0.95
CA GLU A 137 -0.31 -3.29 1.09
C GLU A 137 -0.31 -2.46 -0.19
N ALA A 138 -1.45 -1.84 -0.49
CA ALA A 138 -1.52 -0.89 -1.60
C ALA A 138 -0.59 0.30 -1.28
N PRO A 139 0.44 0.55 -2.12
CA PRO A 139 1.36 1.66 -1.89
C PRO A 139 0.61 2.99 -1.90
N ALA A 140 1.20 4.01 -1.27
CA ALA A 140 0.74 5.38 -1.46
C ALA A 140 0.66 5.68 -2.97
N GLY A 141 -0.31 6.48 -3.39
CA GLY A 141 -0.46 6.84 -4.80
C GLY A 141 -1.08 5.77 -5.70
N THR A 142 -1.85 4.85 -5.13
CA THR A 142 -2.57 3.84 -5.93
C THR A 142 -3.43 4.49 -7.01
N ILE A 143 -3.20 4.09 -8.26
CA ILE A 143 -3.99 4.53 -9.41
C ILE A 143 -5.26 3.69 -9.47
N SER A 144 -6.43 4.37 -9.39
CA SER A 144 -7.71 3.70 -9.60
C SER A 144 -7.86 3.30 -11.07
N PRO A 145 -8.44 2.13 -11.39
CA PRO A 145 -8.78 1.76 -12.76
C PRO A 145 -9.69 2.78 -13.47
N PHE A 146 -10.43 3.59 -12.70
CA PHE A 146 -11.31 4.64 -13.21
C PHE A 146 -10.61 5.97 -13.46
N GLN A 147 -9.38 6.15 -12.96
CA GLN A 147 -8.58 7.35 -13.25
C GLN A 147 -7.95 7.22 -14.64
N ALA A 148 -7.90 8.33 -15.38
CA ALA A 148 -7.21 8.43 -16.66
C ALA A 148 -6.13 9.49 -16.60
N LEU A 149 -5.00 9.24 -17.23
CA LEU A 149 -4.09 10.29 -17.68
C LEU A 149 -4.67 10.89 -18.98
N MET A 150 -4.90 12.18 -18.98
CA MET A 150 -5.43 12.89 -20.14
C MET A 150 -4.30 13.67 -20.81
N LEU A 151 -3.97 13.31 -22.05
CA LEU A 151 -2.97 13.98 -22.86
C LEU A 151 -3.58 14.43 -24.18
N PRO A 152 -3.13 15.55 -24.79
CA PRO A 152 -3.56 15.94 -26.11
C PRO A 152 -3.23 14.87 -27.13
N VAL A 153 -4.09 14.68 -28.12
CA VAL A 153 -3.77 13.87 -29.29
C VAL A 153 -2.56 14.49 -30.00
N GLY A 154 -1.54 13.67 -30.30
CA GLY A 154 -0.28 14.16 -30.87
C GLY A 154 0.65 14.84 -29.87
N PHE A 155 0.52 14.54 -28.57
CA PHE A 155 1.53 14.92 -27.59
C PHE A 155 2.93 14.44 -28.01
N ASP A 156 3.96 15.19 -27.65
CA ASP A 156 5.33 14.78 -27.92
C ASP A 156 5.73 13.61 -26.98
N PRO A 157 6.02 12.41 -27.54
CA PRO A 157 6.44 11.25 -26.75
C PRO A 157 7.73 11.46 -25.97
N GLN A 158 8.62 12.38 -26.41
CA GLN A 158 9.88 12.68 -25.72
C GLN A 158 9.66 13.59 -24.51
N ASP A 159 8.64 14.44 -24.54
CA ASP A 159 8.29 15.38 -23.48
C ASP A 159 7.18 14.83 -22.58
N LEU A 160 5.92 15.00 -22.92
CA LEU A 160 4.79 14.54 -22.09
C LEU A 160 4.72 13.01 -21.94
N GLY A 161 5.38 12.26 -22.82
CA GLY A 161 5.56 10.81 -22.67
C GLY A 161 6.24 10.41 -21.37
N ALA A 162 7.05 11.28 -20.76
CA ALA A 162 7.63 11.03 -19.45
C ALA A 162 6.57 10.88 -18.34
N LEU A 163 5.45 11.63 -18.42
CA LEU A 163 4.31 11.51 -17.52
C LEU A 163 3.60 10.16 -17.69
N LEU A 164 3.48 9.71 -18.94
CA LEU A 164 2.91 8.40 -19.24
C LEU A 164 3.79 7.27 -18.68
N ARG A 165 5.12 7.35 -18.85
CA ARG A 165 6.07 6.37 -18.27
C ARG A 165 5.99 6.34 -16.75
N ALA A 166 5.99 7.50 -16.09
CA ALA A 166 5.89 7.59 -14.64
C ALA A 166 4.58 6.98 -14.11
N SER A 167 3.45 7.28 -14.79
CA SER A 167 2.14 6.71 -14.46
C SER A 167 2.10 5.20 -14.67
N ALA A 168 2.66 4.70 -15.76
CA ALA A 168 2.76 3.28 -16.07
C ALA A 168 3.59 2.53 -15.01
N LEU A 169 4.78 3.04 -14.66
CA LEU A 169 5.61 2.45 -13.61
C LEU A 169 4.90 2.47 -12.24
N ALA A 170 4.17 3.54 -11.93
CA ALA A 170 3.41 3.64 -10.67
C ALA A 170 2.26 2.62 -10.60
N ALA A 171 1.59 2.38 -11.74
CA ALA A 171 0.48 1.43 -11.83
C ALA A 171 0.91 -0.05 -11.75
N MET A 172 2.16 -0.37 -12.10
CA MET A 172 2.66 -1.75 -12.11
C MET A 172 2.96 -2.28 -10.71
N HIS A 173 2.57 -3.53 -10.47
CA HIS A 173 2.92 -4.28 -9.24
C HIS A 173 3.53 -5.65 -9.60
N PRO A 174 4.77 -5.70 -10.14
CA PRO A 174 5.39 -6.94 -10.58
C PRO A 174 5.52 -7.95 -9.44
N GLN A 175 5.14 -9.21 -9.71
CA GLN A 175 5.13 -10.28 -8.71
C GLN A 175 6.51 -10.95 -8.58
N ILE A 176 7.38 -10.79 -9.57
CA ILE A 176 8.70 -11.42 -9.66
C ILE A 176 9.79 -10.42 -9.22
N ASP A 177 10.70 -10.86 -8.37
CA ASP A 177 11.75 -9.98 -7.79
C ASP A 177 12.63 -9.29 -8.84
N SER A 178 13.03 -10.01 -9.90
CA SER A 178 13.81 -9.43 -10.98
C SER A 178 13.07 -8.31 -11.71
N LYS A 179 11.77 -8.46 -11.93
CA LYS A 179 10.90 -7.43 -12.51
C LYS A 179 10.71 -6.24 -11.56
N ARG A 180 10.59 -6.50 -10.24
CA ARG A 180 10.56 -5.42 -9.21
C ARG A 180 11.85 -4.62 -9.22
N GLN A 181 12.99 -5.30 -9.35
CA GLN A 181 14.30 -4.63 -9.43
C GLN A 181 14.42 -3.80 -10.71
N ASN A 182 14.03 -4.33 -11.88
CA ASN A 182 14.01 -3.59 -13.14
C ASN A 182 13.14 -2.34 -13.05
N ARG A 183 11.91 -2.47 -12.52
CA ARG A 183 11.03 -1.33 -12.28
C ARG A 183 11.72 -0.26 -11.42
N ARG A 184 12.39 -0.65 -10.32
CA ARG A 184 13.10 0.27 -9.43
C ARG A 184 14.23 1.04 -10.13
N GLN A 185 14.96 0.39 -11.03
CA GLN A 185 16.05 1.03 -11.77
C GLN A 185 15.57 2.15 -12.69
N LEU A 186 14.36 2.05 -13.23
CA LEU A 186 13.77 3.03 -14.13
C LEU A 186 13.16 4.25 -13.39
N VAL A 187 12.93 4.15 -12.07
CA VAL A 187 12.13 5.12 -11.32
C VAL A 187 12.77 6.50 -11.26
N ALA A 188 14.05 6.59 -10.87
CA ALA A 188 14.70 7.88 -10.60
C ALA A 188 14.72 8.77 -11.85
N GLU A 189 15.24 8.25 -12.96
CA GLU A 189 15.30 8.94 -14.23
C GLU A 189 13.92 9.30 -14.77
N THR A 190 12.95 8.35 -14.67
CA THR A 190 11.58 8.59 -15.12
C THR A 190 10.91 9.71 -14.34
N LEU A 191 11.11 9.78 -13.02
CA LEU A 191 10.53 10.84 -12.18
C LEU A 191 11.18 12.19 -12.46
N GLU A 192 12.49 12.26 -12.76
CA GLU A 192 13.17 13.50 -13.17
C GLU A 192 12.61 14.02 -14.49
N HIS A 193 12.50 13.17 -15.51
CA HIS A 193 11.92 13.55 -16.79
C HIS A 193 10.44 13.94 -16.65
N ALA A 194 9.66 13.20 -15.84
CA ALA A 194 8.27 13.59 -15.58
C ALA A 194 8.17 14.94 -14.84
N ALA A 195 9.10 15.24 -13.96
CA ALA A 195 9.16 16.54 -13.27
C ALA A 195 9.48 17.68 -14.22
N ALA A 196 10.40 17.47 -15.16
CA ALA A 196 10.69 18.44 -16.22
C ALA A 196 9.47 18.64 -17.13
N ALA A 197 8.79 17.57 -17.55
CA ALA A 197 7.58 17.64 -18.36
C ALA A 197 6.44 18.43 -17.68
N MET A 198 6.37 18.43 -16.33
CA MET A 198 5.41 19.25 -15.59
C MET A 198 5.59 20.76 -15.79
N GLU A 199 6.79 21.22 -16.19
CA GLU A 199 7.07 22.64 -16.51
C GLU A 199 6.52 23.02 -17.89
N HIS A 200 6.30 22.05 -18.76
CA HIS A 200 5.75 22.22 -20.11
C HIS A 200 4.23 22.11 -20.19
N ILE A 201 3.54 21.98 -19.06
CA ILE A 201 2.08 22.02 -19.03
C ILE A 201 1.63 23.40 -19.50
N ARG A 202 1.06 23.44 -20.71
CA ARG A 202 0.70 24.68 -21.37
C ARG A 202 -0.61 25.23 -20.81
N ALA A 203 -0.75 26.57 -20.90
CA ALA A 203 -1.95 27.25 -20.44
C ALA A 203 -3.22 26.93 -21.27
N ASP A 204 -3.05 26.36 -22.47
CA ASP A 204 -4.16 25.94 -23.34
C ASP A 204 -4.74 24.57 -22.96
N PHE A 205 -4.12 23.82 -22.03
CA PHE A 205 -4.70 22.61 -21.49
C PHE A 205 -5.93 22.96 -20.63
N THR A 206 -7.00 22.21 -20.82
CA THR A 206 -8.21 22.36 -20.01
C THR A 206 -7.91 22.11 -18.53
N VAL A 207 -8.71 22.67 -17.62
CA VAL A 207 -8.61 22.46 -16.17
C VAL A 207 -8.63 20.97 -15.84
N ARG A 208 -9.42 20.18 -16.58
CA ARG A 208 -9.55 18.75 -16.40
C ARG A 208 -8.30 17.96 -16.82
N GLU A 209 -7.68 18.34 -17.93
CA GLU A 209 -6.41 17.75 -18.37
C GLU A 209 -5.29 18.07 -17.38
N GLN A 210 -5.15 19.34 -16.97
CA GLN A 210 -4.18 19.75 -15.96
C GLN A 210 -4.38 18.97 -14.64
N ALA A 211 -5.62 18.87 -14.16
CA ALA A 211 -5.94 18.10 -12.94
C ALA A 211 -5.56 16.62 -13.07
N SER A 212 -5.83 16.01 -14.23
CA SER A 212 -5.46 14.63 -14.52
C SER A 212 -3.94 14.43 -14.52
N ILE A 213 -3.20 15.30 -15.17
CA ILE A 213 -1.73 15.26 -15.21
C ILE A 213 -1.16 15.41 -13.80
N HIS A 214 -1.63 16.40 -13.03
CA HIS A 214 -1.21 16.57 -11.64
C HIS A 214 -1.54 15.34 -10.77
N ALA A 215 -2.70 14.72 -10.96
CA ALA A 215 -3.10 13.51 -10.26
C ALA A 215 -2.14 12.34 -10.53
N MET A 216 -1.84 12.09 -11.80
CA MET A 216 -0.98 10.98 -12.20
C MET A 216 0.49 11.21 -11.79
N PHE A 217 0.99 12.43 -11.91
CA PHE A 217 2.32 12.77 -11.42
C PHE A 217 2.42 12.60 -9.90
N ALA A 218 1.40 13.06 -9.15
CA ALA A 218 1.33 12.88 -7.71
C ALA A 218 1.28 11.39 -7.31
N ASN A 219 0.49 10.56 -8.04
CA ASN A 219 0.44 9.11 -7.83
C ASN A 219 1.82 8.48 -8.05
N ALA A 220 2.56 8.89 -9.09
CA ALA A 220 3.90 8.40 -9.36
C ALA A 220 4.88 8.78 -8.24
N LEU A 221 4.92 10.04 -7.83
CA LEU A 221 5.75 10.50 -6.72
C LEU A 221 5.42 9.75 -5.42
N ALA A 222 4.13 9.60 -5.09
CA ALA A 222 3.68 8.93 -3.88
C ALA A 222 4.06 7.44 -3.86
N SER A 223 3.84 6.72 -4.99
CA SER A 223 4.16 5.29 -5.11
C SER A 223 5.64 5.00 -4.87
N PHE A 224 6.51 5.91 -5.23
CA PHE A 224 7.95 5.72 -5.13
C PHE A 224 8.62 6.54 -4.01
N GLY A 225 7.86 7.36 -3.29
CA GLY A 225 8.40 8.21 -2.23
C GLY A 225 9.14 7.45 -1.12
N HIS A 226 8.81 6.17 -0.90
CA HIS A 226 9.50 5.30 0.04
C HIS A 226 10.94 4.93 -0.38
N LEU A 227 11.29 5.06 -1.68
CA LEU A 227 12.63 4.77 -2.19
C LEU A 227 13.61 5.92 -1.97
N PHE A 228 13.12 7.11 -1.61
CA PHE A 228 13.92 8.31 -1.43
C PHE A 228 14.01 8.68 0.05
N PRO A 229 15.19 9.16 0.51
CA PRO A 229 15.34 9.65 1.86
C PRO A 229 14.57 10.96 2.06
N GLY A 230 14.17 11.22 3.31
CA GLY A 230 13.46 12.46 3.65
C GLY A 230 12.02 12.52 3.16
N THR A 231 11.47 13.72 3.07
CA THR A 231 10.06 13.98 2.76
C THR A 231 9.83 14.73 1.45
N GLU A 232 10.89 15.15 0.76
CA GLU A 232 10.80 16.04 -0.41
C GLU A 232 9.88 15.49 -1.52
N VAL A 233 10.02 14.21 -1.86
CA VAL A 233 9.20 13.56 -2.90
C VAL A 233 7.72 13.55 -2.49
N TYR A 234 7.43 13.29 -1.21
CA TYR A 234 6.06 13.33 -0.69
C TYR A 234 5.49 14.76 -0.62
N LEU A 235 6.32 15.76 -0.29
CA LEU A 235 5.89 17.17 -0.33
C LEU A 235 5.49 17.58 -1.75
N ARG A 236 6.29 17.24 -2.75
CA ARG A 236 5.95 17.47 -4.15
C ARG A 236 4.68 16.72 -4.57
N ALA A 237 4.50 15.48 -4.11
CA ALA A 237 3.27 14.72 -4.33
C ALA A 237 2.05 15.43 -3.72
N SER A 238 2.15 15.91 -2.47
CA SER A 238 1.04 16.61 -1.79
C SER A 238 0.64 17.90 -2.50
N GLN A 239 1.60 18.68 -3.00
CA GLN A 239 1.36 19.89 -3.79
C GLN A 239 0.63 19.57 -5.11
N SER A 240 1.07 18.48 -5.79
CA SER A 240 0.43 18.05 -7.03
C SER A 240 -1.00 17.52 -6.79
N TYR A 241 -1.23 16.77 -5.71
CA TYR A 241 -2.59 16.38 -5.32
C TYR A 241 -3.48 17.58 -5.03
N ALA A 242 -2.98 18.61 -4.33
CA ALA A 242 -3.74 19.82 -4.06
C ALA A 242 -4.19 20.52 -5.36
N LYS A 243 -3.31 20.60 -6.38
CA LYS A 243 -3.67 21.11 -7.70
C LYS A 243 -4.69 20.23 -8.42
N ALA A 244 -4.51 18.90 -8.38
CA ALA A 244 -5.45 17.95 -8.96
C ALA A 244 -6.85 18.06 -8.32
N ILE A 245 -6.92 18.11 -6.99
CA ILE A 245 -8.19 18.26 -6.25
C ILE A 245 -8.90 19.56 -6.61
N LYS A 246 -8.15 20.67 -6.72
CA LYS A 246 -8.72 21.98 -7.12
C LYS A 246 -9.34 21.94 -8.51
N GLY A 247 -8.77 21.18 -9.43
CA GLY A 247 -9.27 21.03 -10.81
C GLY A 247 -10.26 19.88 -11.01
N THR A 248 -10.59 19.13 -9.95
CA THR A 248 -11.53 18.00 -10.01
C THR A 248 -12.79 18.34 -9.23
N HIS A 249 -13.90 18.61 -9.94
CA HIS A 249 -15.18 18.93 -9.31
C HIS A 249 -15.79 17.70 -8.65
N ARG A 250 -16.04 17.78 -7.33
CA ARG A 250 -16.66 16.69 -6.54
C ARG A 250 -18.01 16.26 -7.10
N THR A 251 -18.81 17.19 -7.62
CA THR A 251 -20.14 16.91 -8.18
C THR A 251 -20.10 16.19 -9.53
N GLU A 252 -19.04 16.41 -10.34
CA GLU A 252 -18.90 15.80 -11.66
C GLU A 252 -18.18 14.45 -11.61
N SER A 253 -17.22 14.32 -10.69
CA SER A 253 -16.38 13.13 -10.56
C SER A 253 -16.14 12.78 -9.08
N PRO A 254 -17.20 12.44 -8.31
CA PRO A 254 -17.10 12.24 -6.87
C PRO A 254 -16.09 11.15 -6.50
N THR A 255 -16.10 10.03 -7.21
CA THR A 255 -15.18 8.91 -6.95
C THR A 255 -13.72 9.29 -7.19
N ASN A 256 -13.41 9.98 -8.30
CA ASN A 256 -12.03 10.43 -8.56
C ASN A 256 -11.56 11.44 -7.51
N TRP A 257 -12.44 12.38 -7.13
CA TRP A 257 -12.14 13.33 -6.06
C TRP A 257 -11.83 12.62 -4.74
N ALA A 258 -12.60 11.60 -4.37
CA ALA A 258 -12.37 10.82 -3.17
C ALA A 258 -11.05 10.03 -3.20
N TYR A 259 -10.68 9.45 -4.36
CA TYR A 259 -9.36 8.83 -4.53
C TYR A 259 -8.23 9.83 -4.36
N LEU A 260 -8.36 11.05 -4.89
CA LEU A 260 -7.35 12.10 -4.71
C LEU A 260 -7.21 12.51 -3.25
N GLN A 261 -8.34 12.66 -2.52
CA GLN A 261 -8.33 12.95 -1.09
C GLN A 261 -7.66 11.83 -0.29
N ARG A 262 -8.01 10.56 -0.55
CA ARG A 262 -7.37 9.42 0.11
C ARG A 262 -5.86 9.36 -0.16
N ASN A 263 -5.44 9.54 -1.41
CA ASN A 263 -4.02 9.49 -1.77
C ASN A 263 -3.25 10.67 -1.18
N LEU A 264 -3.84 11.88 -1.13
CA LEU A 264 -3.29 13.02 -0.40
C LEU A 264 -3.11 12.70 1.09
N ALA A 265 -4.13 12.09 1.71
CA ALA A 265 -4.07 11.70 3.11
C ALA A 265 -2.93 10.71 3.39
N THR A 266 -2.74 9.70 2.53
CA THR A 266 -1.63 8.73 2.66
C THR A 266 -0.27 9.41 2.56
N VAL A 267 -0.11 10.39 1.69
CA VAL A 267 1.13 11.17 1.57
C VAL A 267 1.35 12.05 2.80
N LEU A 268 0.31 12.73 3.29
CA LEU A 268 0.39 13.54 4.52
C LEU A 268 0.70 12.66 5.73
N GLN A 269 0.13 11.45 5.82
CA GLN A 269 0.47 10.47 6.83
C GLN A 269 1.97 10.13 6.79
N ALA A 270 2.50 9.78 5.61
CA ALA A 270 3.91 9.46 5.43
C ALA A 270 4.85 10.64 5.81
N ILE A 271 4.46 11.88 5.52
CA ILE A 271 5.19 13.08 5.95
C ILE A 271 5.14 13.20 7.46
N GLY A 272 3.94 13.20 8.06
CA GLY A 272 3.74 13.40 9.49
C GLY A 272 4.42 12.32 10.35
N GLU A 273 4.50 11.08 9.86
CA GLU A 273 5.21 9.98 10.52
C GLU A 273 6.73 10.16 10.44
N ARG A 274 7.27 10.61 9.30
CA ARG A 274 8.72 10.84 9.14
C ARG A 274 9.22 12.06 9.91
N THR A 275 8.40 13.09 10.03
CA THR A 275 8.73 14.34 10.73
C THR A 275 8.27 14.39 12.19
N ASP A 276 7.56 13.35 12.62
CA ASP A 276 6.91 13.30 13.95
C ASP A 276 5.91 14.44 14.18
N ASP A 277 5.28 14.95 13.12
CA ASP A 277 4.41 16.13 13.13
C ASP A 277 2.93 15.76 13.25
N SER A 278 2.33 16.06 14.41
CA SER A 278 0.92 15.80 14.70
C SER A 278 -0.04 16.70 13.92
N GLU A 279 0.36 17.90 13.50
CA GLU A 279 -0.48 18.79 12.69
C GLU A 279 -0.67 18.22 11.29
N THR A 280 0.41 17.75 10.67
CA THR A 280 0.36 17.06 9.37
C THR A 280 -0.46 15.76 9.45
N LEU A 281 -0.32 14.98 10.53
CA LEU A 281 -1.20 13.81 10.76
C LEU A 281 -2.67 14.23 10.91
N GLY A 282 -2.98 15.35 11.56
CA GLY A 282 -4.32 15.91 11.65
C GLY A 282 -4.90 16.24 10.27
N ARG A 283 -4.13 16.84 9.39
CA ARG A 283 -4.50 17.09 7.99
C ARG A 283 -4.75 15.80 7.20
N ALA A 284 -3.99 14.74 7.47
CA ALA A 284 -4.25 13.42 6.88
C ALA A 284 -5.62 12.87 7.33
N VAL A 285 -5.98 13.01 8.61
CA VAL A 285 -7.30 12.62 9.13
C VAL A 285 -8.43 13.35 8.38
N GLU A 286 -8.31 14.67 8.20
CA GLU A 286 -9.30 15.46 7.47
C GLU A 286 -9.49 14.97 6.02
N ALA A 287 -8.38 14.70 5.32
CA ALA A 287 -8.43 14.22 3.94
C ALA A 287 -9.01 12.80 3.83
N TYR A 288 -8.68 11.87 4.76
CA TYR A 288 -9.33 10.55 4.80
C TYR A 288 -10.82 10.66 5.08
N ARG A 289 -11.25 11.52 6.01
CA ARG A 289 -12.68 11.76 6.30
C ARG A 289 -13.39 12.32 5.08
N ALA A 290 -12.78 13.26 4.37
CA ALA A 290 -13.33 13.80 3.13
C ALA A 290 -13.52 12.70 2.07
N ALA A 291 -12.59 11.76 1.92
CA ALA A 291 -12.78 10.62 1.03
C ALA A 291 -13.94 9.72 1.47
N LEU A 292 -14.12 9.48 2.77
CA LEU A 292 -15.20 8.66 3.33
C LEU A 292 -16.59 9.32 3.25
N GLU A 293 -16.68 10.62 2.96
CA GLU A 293 -17.97 11.25 2.61
C GLU A 293 -18.50 10.78 1.24
N VAL A 294 -17.64 10.18 0.41
CA VAL A 294 -18.00 9.68 -0.92
C VAL A 294 -17.92 8.15 -0.96
N PHE A 295 -16.85 7.57 -0.42
CA PHE A 295 -16.74 6.11 -0.34
C PHE A 295 -17.73 5.55 0.68
N SER A 296 -18.50 4.56 0.27
CA SER A 296 -19.48 3.89 1.14
C SER A 296 -19.33 2.37 1.06
N LEU A 297 -19.87 1.69 2.08
CA LEU A 297 -19.88 0.23 2.13
C LEU A 297 -20.65 -0.38 0.96
N GLU A 298 -21.71 0.28 0.51
CA GLU A 298 -22.63 -0.20 -0.54
C GLU A 298 -22.07 0.05 -1.94
N ALA A 299 -21.59 1.27 -2.21
CA ALA A 299 -21.19 1.69 -3.56
C ALA A 299 -19.71 1.38 -3.88
N THR A 300 -18.84 1.51 -2.89
CA THR A 300 -17.38 1.37 -3.06
C THR A 300 -16.77 0.62 -1.88
N PRO A 301 -17.16 -0.65 -1.64
CA PRO A 301 -16.80 -1.38 -0.41
C PRO A 301 -15.29 -1.46 -0.19
N PHE A 302 -14.50 -1.78 -1.19
CA PHE A 302 -13.05 -1.95 -1.02
C PHE A 302 -12.32 -0.62 -0.76
N PRO A 303 -12.51 0.47 -1.55
CA PRO A 303 -11.97 1.78 -1.22
C PRO A 303 -12.41 2.30 0.15
N TRP A 304 -13.67 2.07 0.53
CA TRP A 304 -14.20 2.44 1.83
C TRP A 304 -13.45 1.72 2.97
N ALA A 305 -13.31 0.39 2.88
CA ALA A 305 -12.66 -0.40 3.91
C ALA A 305 -11.16 -0.08 4.07
N THR A 306 -10.44 0.06 2.95
CA THR A 306 -9.02 0.44 2.97
C THR A 306 -8.81 1.84 3.53
N THR A 307 -9.70 2.79 3.22
CA THR A 307 -9.63 4.14 3.78
C THR A 307 -9.94 4.15 5.27
N GLN A 308 -10.89 3.32 5.74
CA GLN A 308 -11.14 3.16 7.17
C GLN A 308 -9.93 2.60 7.91
N ASN A 309 -9.28 1.57 7.37
CA ASN A 309 -8.07 1.02 7.98
C ASN A 309 -6.96 2.09 8.09
N GLN A 310 -6.72 2.84 7.03
CA GLN A 310 -5.71 3.91 7.02
C GLN A 310 -6.05 5.05 7.99
N LEU A 311 -7.30 5.50 8.02
CA LEU A 311 -7.76 6.50 8.99
C LEU A 311 -7.59 6.02 10.44
N GLY A 312 -7.97 4.76 10.71
CA GLY A 312 -7.79 4.13 12.02
C GLY A 312 -6.33 4.11 12.47
N GLU A 313 -5.42 3.84 11.54
CA GLU A 313 -3.97 3.84 11.82
C GLU A 313 -3.47 5.24 12.20
N VAL A 314 -3.84 6.28 11.47
CA VAL A 314 -3.44 7.66 11.79
C VAL A 314 -4.01 8.09 13.13
N LEU A 315 -5.27 7.77 13.42
CA LEU A 315 -5.90 8.08 14.71
C LEU A 315 -5.20 7.35 15.87
N TYR A 316 -4.83 6.08 15.68
CA TYR A 316 -4.05 5.33 16.66
C TYR A 316 -2.71 6.04 16.96
N ARG A 317 -1.99 6.49 15.94
CA ARG A 317 -0.71 7.20 16.10
C ARG A 317 -0.87 8.55 16.80
N LEU A 318 -1.91 9.31 16.47
CA LEU A 318 -2.24 10.56 17.15
C LEU A 318 -2.56 10.35 18.63
N ASP A 319 -3.28 9.28 18.95
CA ASP A 319 -3.63 8.95 20.34
C ASP A 319 -2.39 8.64 21.18
N LEU A 320 -1.45 7.85 20.64
CA LEU A 320 -0.17 7.57 21.32
C LEU A 320 0.62 8.84 21.70
N LYS A 321 0.43 9.94 20.95
CA LYS A 321 1.08 11.23 21.22
C LYS A 321 0.29 12.10 22.20
N SER A 322 -1.04 12.00 22.20
CA SER A 322 -1.92 12.91 22.95
C SER A 322 -2.14 12.52 24.42
N GLN A 323 -1.69 11.34 24.84
CA GLN A 323 -1.95 10.77 26.18
C GLN A 323 -3.44 10.70 26.55
N GLY A 324 -4.30 10.55 25.56
CA GLY A 324 -5.76 10.43 25.73
C GLY A 324 -6.30 9.17 25.03
N SER A 325 -7.52 8.74 25.36
CA SER A 325 -8.18 7.60 24.73
C SER A 325 -9.24 8.01 23.69
N LYS A 326 -9.21 9.26 23.26
CA LYS A 326 -10.24 9.83 22.37
C LYS A 326 -10.24 9.15 21.00
N TYR A 327 -9.08 8.98 20.42
CA TYR A 327 -8.92 8.47 19.06
C TYR A 327 -8.90 6.94 18.99
N ILE A 328 -8.47 6.27 20.05
CA ILE A 328 -8.39 4.80 20.10
C ILE A 328 -9.76 4.14 19.89
N LYS A 329 -10.81 4.65 20.53
CA LYS A 329 -12.17 4.08 20.37
C LYS A 329 -12.69 4.26 18.94
N GLU A 330 -12.41 5.42 18.33
CA GLU A 330 -12.76 5.68 16.92
C GLU A 330 -11.96 4.73 16.00
N ALA A 331 -10.64 4.59 16.23
CA ALA A 331 -9.78 3.69 15.46
C ALA A 331 -10.27 2.23 15.50
N LEU A 332 -10.66 1.72 16.69
CA LEU A 332 -11.23 0.38 16.82
C LEU A 332 -12.52 0.20 15.99
N GLY A 333 -13.41 1.20 16.02
CA GLY A 333 -14.62 1.19 15.20
C GLY A 333 -14.33 1.16 13.70
N LEU A 334 -13.32 1.93 13.27
CA LEU A 334 -12.87 1.97 11.87
C LEU A 334 -12.25 0.63 11.43
N PHE A 335 -11.40 0.00 12.24
CA PHE A 335 -10.85 -1.32 11.93
C PHE A 335 -11.95 -2.38 11.85
N GLN A 336 -12.92 -2.37 12.78
CA GLN A 336 -14.09 -3.25 12.72
C GLN A 336 -14.93 -3.00 11.46
N GLY A 337 -15.08 -1.75 11.06
CA GLY A 337 -15.72 -1.37 9.80
C GLY A 337 -14.98 -1.98 8.60
N ALA A 338 -13.67 -1.81 8.52
CA ALA A 338 -12.84 -2.34 7.45
C ALA A 338 -12.94 -3.88 7.34
N LEU A 339 -12.97 -4.59 8.47
CA LEU A 339 -13.08 -6.06 8.54
C LEU A 339 -14.43 -6.61 8.07
N LYS A 340 -15.45 -5.78 7.85
CA LYS A 340 -16.70 -6.21 7.19
C LYS A 340 -16.50 -6.53 5.70
N VAL A 341 -15.48 -5.96 5.08
CA VAL A 341 -15.17 -6.10 3.66
C VAL A 341 -13.87 -6.89 3.45
N LEU A 342 -12.83 -6.53 4.21
CA LEU A 342 -11.55 -7.22 4.14
C LEU A 342 -11.67 -8.59 4.79
N SER A 343 -11.26 -9.64 4.08
CA SER A 343 -11.36 -11.00 4.58
C SER A 343 -10.08 -11.80 4.34
N LYS A 344 -9.83 -12.78 5.18
CA LYS A 344 -8.70 -13.71 5.04
C LYS A 344 -8.67 -14.40 3.67
N ARG A 345 -9.84 -14.61 3.05
CA ARG A 345 -9.96 -15.30 1.75
C ARG A 345 -9.68 -14.37 0.56
N SER A 346 -10.24 -13.16 0.56
CA SER A 346 -10.18 -12.24 -0.60
C SER A 346 -9.00 -11.29 -0.57
N THR A 347 -8.57 -10.86 0.62
CA THR A 347 -7.55 -9.84 0.84
C THR A 347 -6.66 -10.20 2.04
N PRO A 348 -5.97 -11.36 2.02
CA PRO A 348 -5.31 -11.92 3.20
C PRO A 348 -4.35 -10.95 3.88
N MET A 349 -3.48 -10.26 3.11
CA MET A 349 -2.49 -9.35 3.69
C MET A 349 -3.13 -8.12 4.33
N LEU A 350 -4.04 -7.44 3.62
CA LEU A 350 -4.78 -6.29 4.17
C LEU A 350 -5.63 -6.67 5.38
N TRP A 351 -6.27 -7.83 5.33
CA TRP A 351 -7.02 -8.36 6.47
C TRP A 351 -6.10 -8.58 7.67
N SER A 352 -4.95 -9.23 7.49
CA SER A 352 -3.99 -9.49 8.57
C SER A 352 -3.38 -8.21 9.15
N GLN A 353 -3.18 -7.20 8.31
CA GLN A 353 -2.74 -5.88 8.74
C GLN A 353 -3.81 -5.20 9.59
N THR A 354 -5.06 -5.19 9.12
CA THR A 354 -6.18 -4.61 9.87
C THR A 354 -6.39 -5.31 11.21
N MET A 355 -6.24 -6.65 11.27
CA MET A 355 -6.27 -7.41 12.52
C MET A 355 -5.12 -7.02 13.46
N ASN A 356 -3.89 -6.86 12.95
CA ASN A 356 -2.76 -6.38 13.74
C ASN A 356 -2.99 -4.95 14.27
N ASN A 357 -3.49 -4.05 13.44
CA ASN A 357 -3.80 -2.67 13.83
C ASN A 357 -4.93 -2.62 14.88
N PHE A 358 -5.97 -3.45 14.71
CA PHE A 358 -7.00 -3.63 15.72
C PHE A 358 -6.42 -4.12 17.04
N GLY A 359 -5.52 -5.11 16.99
CA GLY A 359 -4.83 -5.63 18.18
C GLY A 359 -4.03 -4.55 18.91
N GLN A 360 -3.29 -3.71 18.18
CA GLN A 360 -2.53 -2.60 18.76
C GLN A 360 -3.45 -1.58 19.45
N ALA A 361 -4.54 -1.18 18.82
CA ALA A 361 -5.50 -0.25 19.40
C ALA A 361 -6.22 -0.85 20.62
N ALA A 362 -6.62 -2.13 20.54
CA ALA A 362 -7.25 -2.85 21.65
C ALA A 362 -6.28 -3.01 22.83
N GLN A 363 -5.01 -3.30 22.59
CA GLN A 363 -3.98 -3.38 23.62
C GLN A 363 -3.81 -2.07 24.39
N VAL A 364 -3.76 -0.93 23.69
CA VAL A 364 -3.67 0.38 24.33
C VAL A 364 -4.91 0.64 25.17
N LEU A 365 -6.10 0.45 24.60
CA LEU A 365 -7.36 0.65 25.32
C LEU A 365 -7.50 -0.27 26.52
N GLY A 366 -7.16 -1.57 26.37
CA GLY A 366 -7.22 -2.56 27.47
C GLY A 366 -6.31 -2.23 28.63
N ARG A 367 -5.11 -1.71 28.34
CA ARG A 367 -4.17 -1.23 29.36
C ARG A 367 -4.71 0.01 30.09
N GLU A 368 -5.27 0.99 29.38
CA GLU A 368 -5.85 2.20 29.96
C GLU A 368 -7.06 1.90 30.85
N LEU A 369 -7.95 1.04 30.35
CA LEU A 369 -9.16 0.65 31.08
C LEU A 369 -8.89 -0.42 32.15
N LYS A 370 -7.68 -0.99 32.19
CA LYS A 370 -7.34 -2.18 33.01
C LYS A 370 -8.35 -3.31 32.77
N SER A 371 -8.66 -3.58 31.50
CA SER A 371 -9.63 -4.61 31.10
C SER A 371 -8.92 -5.82 30.51
N ASP A 372 -9.04 -6.95 31.20
CA ASP A 372 -8.56 -8.26 30.75
C ASP A 372 -9.30 -8.72 29.48
N GLU A 373 -10.60 -8.48 29.39
CA GLU A 373 -11.41 -8.78 28.22
C GLU A 373 -10.88 -8.07 26.96
N VAL A 374 -10.57 -6.77 27.05
CA VAL A 374 -10.08 -5.99 25.91
C VAL A 374 -8.66 -6.42 25.53
N LEU A 375 -7.80 -6.76 26.53
CA LEU A 375 -6.46 -7.30 26.26
C LEU A 375 -6.52 -8.69 25.64
N THR A 376 -7.45 -9.54 26.06
CA THR A 376 -7.67 -10.85 25.43
C THR A 376 -8.05 -10.70 23.95
N ARG A 377 -8.96 -9.78 23.61
CA ARG A 377 -9.31 -9.48 22.23
C ARG A 377 -8.11 -8.98 21.41
N ALA A 378 -7.18 -8.25 22.04
CA ALA A 378 -5.94 -7.84 21.36
C ALA A 378 -5.07 -9.06 21.01
N VAL A 379 -4.89 -10.00 21.96
CA VAL A 379 -4.14 -11.25 21.75
C VAL A 379 -4.78 -12.09 20.64
N GLU A 380 -6.10 -12.27 20.67
CA GLU A 380 -6.86 -12.97 19.62
C GLU A 380 -6.67 -12.34 18.24
N ALA A 381 -6.71 -11.01 18.14
CA ALA A 381 -6.51 -10.31 16.89
C ALA A 381 -5.11 -10.54 16.32
N TYR A 382 -4.07 -10.49 17.15
CA TYR A 382 -2.70 -10.82 16.72
C TYR A 382 -2.58 -12.29 16.30
N ALA A 383 -3.17 -13.22 17.05
CA ALA A 383 -3.18 -14.64 16.70
C ALA A 383 -3.86 -14.86 15.34
N GLN A 384 -4.97 -14.20 15.09
CA GLN A 384 -5.63 -14.24 13.80
C GLN A 384 -4.73 -13.67 12.67
N ALA A 385 -4.04 -12.56 12.89
CA ALA A 385 -3.11 -12.00 11.91
C ALA A 385 -1.98 -12.98 11.57
N LEU A 386 -1.44 -13.70 12.56
CA LEU A 386 -0.39 -14.71 12.39
C LEU A 386 -0.82 -15.91 11.54
N THR A 387 -2.11 -16.18 11.41
CA THR A 387 -2.60 -17.22 10.50
C THR A 387 -2.34 -16.92 9.02
N VAL A 388 -2.04 -15.66 8.69
CA VAL A 388 -1.67 -15.19 7.34
C VAL A 388 -0.19 -14.81 7.30
N ARG A 389 0.28 -14.06 8.28
CA ARG A 389 1.68 -13.63 8.40
C ARG A 389 2.55 -14.79 8.87
N GLN A 390 2.82 -15.75 7.99
CA GLN A 390 3.61 -16.93 8.33
C GLN A 390 5.12 -16.61 8.36
N ARG A 391 5.85 -17.21 9.30
CA ARG A 391 7.29 -17.00 9.51
C ARG A 391 8.12 -17.19 8.23
N ALA A 392 7.82 -18.22 7.44
CA ALA A 392 8.55 -18.53 6.23
C ALA A 392 8.26 -17.55 5.07
N ALA A 393 6.99 -17.10 4.94
CA ALA A 393 6.57 -16.25 3.83
C ALA A 393 6.77 -14.76 4.12
N HIS A 394 6.53 -14.34 5.36
CA HIS A 394 6.53 -12.92 5.78
C HIS A 394 7.29 -12.76 7.10
N PRO A 395 8.61 -13.07 7.15
CA PRO A 395 9.35 -13.16 8.41
C PRO A 395 9.31 -11.87 9.24
N THR A 396 9.48 -10.72 8.62
CA THR A 396 9.46 -9.41 9.32
C THR A 396 8.09 -9.12 9.92
N LEU A 397 7.00 -9.31 9.15
CA LEU A 397 5.64 -9.07 9.61
C LEU A 397 5.22 -10.07 10.70
N TRP A 398 5.66 -11.33 10.55
CA TRP A 398 5.45 -12.34 11.58
C TRP A 398 6.13 -11.93 12.90
N ALA A 399 7.41 -11.56 12.86
CA ALA A 399 8.17 -11.16 14.05
C ALA A 399 7.58 -9.90 14.72
N ALA A 400 7.15 -8.92 13.94
CA ALA A 400 6.49 -7.72 14.45
C ALA A 400 5.17 -8.07 15.16
N THR A 401 4.35 -8.95 14.56
CA THR A 401 3.09 -9.38 15.17
C THR A 401 3.33 -10.23 16.43
N GLN A 402 4.34 -11.11 16.43
CA GLN A 402 4.75 -11.87 17.62
C GLN A 402 5.19 -10.95 18.77
N ASN A 403 6.02 -9.96 18.47
CA ASN A 403 6.44 -8.99 19.48
C ASN A 403 5.25 -8.19 20.06
N ASN A 404 4.29 -7.80 19.22
CA ASN A 404 3.08 -7.11 19.66
C ASN A 404 2.20 -8.05 20.52
N MET A 405 2.00 -9.30 20.09
CA MET A 405 1.26 -10.31 20.85
C MET A 405 1.93 -10.58 22.20
N GLY A 406 3.26 -10.74 22.22
CA GLY A 406 4.02 -10.89 23.46
C GLY A 406 3.82 -9.74 24.43
N SER A 407 3.78 -8.50 23.93
CA SER A 407 3.52 -7.32 24.75
C SER A 407 2.09 -7.28 25.32
N ALA A 408 1.08 -7.74 24.56
CA ALA A 408 -0.29 -7.87 25.05
C ALA A 408 -0.42 -8.98 26.10
N LEU A 409 0.15 -10.16 25.84
CA LEU A 409 0.20 -11.30 26.77
C LEU A 409 0.92 -10.92 28.07
N PHE A 410 2.04 -10.22 27.98
CA PHE A 410 2.77 -9.74 29.17
C PHE A 410 1.92 -8.82 30.03
N THR A 411 1.22 -7.85 29.38
CA THR A 411 0.34 -6.93 30.10
C THR A 411 -0.83 -7.68 30.75
N LEU A 412 -1.43 -8.60 30.03
CA LEU A 412 -2.54 -9.42 30.52
C LEU A 412 -2.10 -10.34 31.66
N GLY A 413 -0.96 -11.06 31.50
CA GLY A 413 -0.42 -11.97 32.51
C GLY A 413 -0.07 -11.26 33.82
N ARG A 414 0.51 -10.06 33.74
CA ARG A 414 0.77 -9.22 34.91
C ARG A 414 -0.50 -8.73 35.60
N MET A 415 -1.52 -8.40 34.81
CA MET A 415 -2.78 -7.89 35.35
C MET A 415 -3.62 -8.99 36.01
N THR A 416 -3.55 -10.21 35.49
CA THR A 416 -4.32 -11.36 36.00
C THR A 416 -3.51 -12.32 36.90
N ASP A 417 -2.24 -11.98 37.15
CA ASP A 417 -1.29 -12.84 37.88
C ASP A 417 -1.18 -14.27 37.28
N ASN A 418 -1.16 -14.34 35.94
CA ASN A 418 -1.17 -15.59 35.19
C ASN A 418 0.20 -15.89 34.58
N SER A 419 0.94 -16.85 35.22
CA SER A 419 2.30 -17.23 34.76
C SER A 419 2.33 -17.84 33.39
N LYS A 420 1.29 -18.58 32.96
CA LYS A 420 1.22 -19.16 31.61
C LYS A 420 1.18 -18.08 30.51
N GLN A 421 0.49 -16.96 30.77
CA GLN A 421 0.48 -15.83 29.84
C GLN A 421 1.83 -15.11 29.80
N LEU A 422 2.55 -15.04 30.93
CA LEU A 422 3.91 -14.50 30.98
C LEU A 422 4.91 -15.41 30.23
N GLU A 423 4.79 -16.72 30.35
CA GLU A 423 5.58 -17.70 29.60
C GLU A 423 5.32 -17.57 28.10
N ALA A 424 4.05 -17.52 27.68
CA ALA A 424 3.68 -17.31 26.28
C ALA A 424 4.17 -15.96 25.72
N ALA A 425 4.21 -14.92 26.55
CA ALA A 425 4.80 -13.63 26.16
C ALA A 425 6.30 -13.77 25.90
N LEU A 426 7.02 -14.48 26.77
CA LEU A 426 8.44 -14.75 26.62
C LEU A 426 8.74 -15.52 25.34
N ASP A 427 7.98 -16.58 25.06
CA ASP A 427 8.12 -17.39 23.84
C ASP A 427 7.90 -16.53 22.56
N ALA A 428 6.86 -15.70 22.56
CA ALA A 428 6.57 -14.79 21.46
C ALA A 428 7.71 -13.78 21.21
N PHE A 429 8.27 -13.20 22.26
CA PHE A 429 9.43 -12.30 22.16
C PHE A 429 10.69 -13.03 21.68
N MET A 430 10.96 -14.23 22.19
CA MET A 430 12.11 -15.03 21.76
C MET A 430 12.03 -15.40 20.29
N GLY A 431 10.85 -15.81 19.82
CA GLY A 431 10.62 -16.07 18.40
C GLY A 431 10.83 -14.83 17.52
N ALA A 432 10.32 -13.68 17.96
CA ALA A 432 10.53 -12.41 17.24
C ALA A 432 12.01 -12.03 17.18
N ARG A 433 12.75 -12.11 18.31
CA ARG A 433 14.18 -11.83 18.39
C ARG A 433 15.00 -12.70 17.43
N GLU A 434 14.70 -14.00 17.37
CA GLU A 434 15.39 -14.94 16.48
C GLU A 434 15.27 -14.47 15.01
N VAL A 435 14.07 -14.12 14.56
CA VAL A 435 13.84 -13.64 13.19
C VAL A 435 14.54 -12.30 12.96
N TYR A 436 14.43 -11.35 13.88
CA TYR A 436 15.08 -10.04 13.75
C TYR A 436 16.60 -10.17 13.70
N SER A 437 17.20 -11.09 14.50
CA SER A 437 18.62 -11.38 14.46
C SER A 437 19.04 -11.99 13.13
N ALA A 438 18.29 -12.96 12.60
CA ALA A 438 18.55 -13.58 11.30
C ALA A 438 18.49 -12.57 10.13
N LEU A 439 17.68 -11.52 10.25
CA LEU A 439 17.51 -10.45 9.26
C LEU A 439 18.48 -9.26 9.49
N GLY A 440 19.31 -9.28 10.53
CA GLY A 440 20.22 -8.18 10.86
C GLY A 440 19.54 -6.89 11.32
N LEU A 441 18.32 -6.97 11.85
CA LEU A 441 17.51 -5.83 12.30
C LEU A 441 17.88 -5.44 13.75
N THR A 442 19.10 -4.92 13.95
CA THR A 442 19.72 -4.65 15.27
C THR A 442 18.83 -3.88 16.23
N ARG A 443 18.20 -2.79 15.76
CA ARG A 443 17.30 -1.99 16.59
C ARG A 443 16.10 -2.78 17.13
N MET A 444 15.55 -3.66 16.30
CA MET A 444 14.39 -4.49 16.69
C MET A 444 14.84 -5.59 17.68
N VAL A 445 16.05 -6.12 17.50
CA VAL A 445 16.67 -7.06 18.47
C VAL A 445 16.79 -6.40 19.83
N GLU A 446 17.38 -5.20 19.92
CA GLU A 446 17.55 -4.46 21.19
C GLU A 446 16.22 -4.20 21.92
N ILE A 447 15.17 -3.81 21.17
CA ILE A 447 13.83 -3.60 21.74
C ILE A 447 13.27 -4.91 22.28
N THR A 448 13.37 -5.98 21.50
CA THR A 448 12.82 -7.29 21.88
C THR A 448 13.57 -7.89 23.05
N GLU A 449 14.90 -7.68 23.18
CA GLU A 449 15.71 -8.12 24.33
C GLU A 449 15.28 -7.42 25.61
N LYS A 450 14.94 -6.13 25.58
CA LYS A 450 14.35 -5.43 26.73
C LYS A 450 13.01 -6.03 27.16
N ASN A 451 12.17 -6.38 26.16
CA ASN A 451 10.89 -7.03 26.47
C ASN A 451 11.11 -8.43 27.09
N ILE A 452 12.07 -9.20 26.60
CA ILE A 452 12.46 -10.51 27.16
C ILE A 452 12.93 -10.35 28.60
N ALA A 453 13.80 -9.38 28.89
CA ALA A 453 14.29 -9.12 30.26
C ALA A 453 13.13 -8.83 31.21
N HIS A 454 12.23 -7.92 30.85
CA HIS A 454 11.04 -7.59 31.68
C HIS A 454 10.10 -8.78 31.88
N ALA A 455 9.91 -9.62 30.83
CA ALA A 455 9.07 -10.81 30.94
C ALA A 455 9.72 -11.83 31.88
N THR A 456 11.04 -12.04 31.77
CA THR A 456 11.79 -12.97 32.62
C THR A 456 11.78 -12.54 34.08
N GLU A 457 12.00 -11.25 34.38
CA GLU A 457 11.93 -10.71 35.75
C GLU A 457 10.54 -10.84 36.40
N SER A 458 9.50 -10.94 35.59
CA SER A 458 8.11 -11.03 36.06
C SER A 458 7.62 -12.48 36.26
N LEU A 459 8.41 -13.48 35.85
CA LEU A 459 8.10 -14.89 36.09
C LEU A 459 8.43 -15.28 37.54
N PRO A 460 7.61 -16.14 38.20
CA PRO A 460 7.92 -16.68 39.54
C PRO A 460 9.26 -17.43 39.53
N GLU A 461 9.99 -17.36 40.66
CA GLU A 461 11.20 -18.19 40.85
C GLU A 461 10.83 -19.69 40.72
N GLY A 462 11.43 -20.35 39.73
CA GLY A 462 11.18 -21.79 39.47
C GLY A 462 10.29 -22.09 38.27
N ALA A 463 9.76 -21.09 37.57
CA ALA A 463 9.11 -21.28 36.26
C ALA A 463 10.18 -21.75 35.26
N THR A 464 10.22 -23.06 34.99
CA THR A 464 11.15 -23.67 34.05
C THR A 464 10.71 -23.35 32.62
N LYS A 465 11.70 -22.98 31.77
CA LYS A 465 11.53 -22.85 30.33
C LYS A 465 10.73 -24.04 29.76
N SER A 466 9.57 -23.81 29.21
CA SER A 466 8.88 -24.78 28.36
C SER A 466 9.81 -25.06 27.17
N THR A 467 10.39 -26.24 27.15
CA THR A 467 11.11 -26.76 25.98
C THR A 467 10.11 -27.51 25.12
N ASN A 468 9.82 -26.96 23.96
CA ASN A 468 9.17 -27.64 22.83
C ASN A 468 7.74 -28.14 23.06
N ASP A 469 6.79 -27.35 22.63
CA ASP A 469 5.68 -27.81 21.80
C ASP A 469 5.11 -26.55 21.13
N ASP A 470 4.67 -26.64 19.88
CA ASP A 470 4.28 -25.55 18.99
C ASP A 470 3.45 -24.45 19.72
N PRO A 471 3.97 -23.20 19.93
CA PRO A 471 3.32 -22.20 20.77
C PRO A 471 1.99 -21.67 20.22
N ALA A 472 1.57 -22.18 19.07
CA ALA A 472 0.50 -21.58 18.29
C ALA A 472 -0.92 -22.04 18.62
N MET A 473 -1.16 -23.05 19.48
CA MET A 473 -2.41 -23.79 19.44
C MET A 473 -3.21 -23.91 20.75
N TRP A 474 -2.68 -23.57 21.92
CA TRP A 474 -3.39 -23.82 23.17
C TRP A 474 -4.68 -22.98 23.39
N TRP A 475 -4.85 -21.88 22.67
CA TRP A 475 -6.08 -21.06 22.70
C TRP A 475 -7.10 -21.42 21.61
N LEU A 476 -6.82 -22.39 20.74
CA LEU A 476 -7.75 -22.88 19.71
C LEU A 476 -8.55 -24.12 20.17
N GLU A 477 -8.20 -24.72 21.28
CA GLU A 477 -8.83 -26.00 21.75
C GLU A 477 -10.19 -25.81 22.44
N ASP A 478 -10.59 -24.60 22.85
CA ASP A 478 -11.83 -24.40 23.63
C ASP A 478 -13.10 -24.11 22.79
N ASP A 479 -13.03 -24.04 21.44
CA ASP A 479 -14.20 -23.64 20.64
C ASP A 479 -15.04 -24.82 20.06
N GLU A 480 -14.64 -26.09 20.28
CA GLU A 480 -15.44 -27.22 19.82
C GLU A 480 -16.55 -27.69 20.83
N SER A 481 -16.63 -27.09 22.01
CA SER A 481 -17.62 -27.50 23.02
C SER A 481 -18.94 -26.71 23.00
N SER A 482 -19.06 -25.65 22.20
CA SER A 482 -20.23 -24.77 22.19
C SER A 482 -21.25 -25.02 21.07
N SER A 483 -21.02 -26.00 20.18
CA SER A 483 -21.94 -26.28 19.06
C SER A 483 -22.80 -27.52 19.22
N LYS A 484 -22.99 -28.01 20.46
CA LYS A 484 -23.98 -29.04 20.77
C LYS A 484 -24.83 -28.64 21.98
N LYS A 485 -25.81 -27.75 21.72
CA LYS A 485 -27.11 -27.77 22.41
C LYS A 485 -28.14 -27.00 21.59
#